data_cdcab311b13c9cb568fe370db29fcaea
#
_entry.id   cdcab311b13c9cb568fe370db29fcaea
#
_cell.length_a   1.000
_cell.length_b   1.000
_cell.length_c   1.000
_cell.angle_alpha   90.00
_cell.angle_beta   90.00
_cell.angle_gamma   90.00
#
_symmetry.space_group_name_H-M   'P 1'
#
loop_
_entity.id
_entity.type
_entity.pdbx_description
1 polymer ?
#
loop_
_entity_poly.entity_id
_entity_poly.type
_entity_poly.pdbx_seq_one_letter_code
_entity_poly.pdbx_strand_id
1 'polypeptide(L)'
;IKKNITPHYLVNVFTLATVLGVFVLADLFAHESGLLAVVVMGMVLGNINLPNIKELLYFKESLSVLLISILFILLSANINIEDLLLIYNWNALLLFAAVVFLVRPLGVFISSINSSLKFNEKLFISWVGPRGIVAAGIASLFGLKLASQGIEGAEYITPIVFMIVLGTVLL
;
A
#
# COMPACT_ATOMS: atom_id res chain seq x y z
N ILE A 1 7.25 25.20 12.51
CA ILE A 1 7.53 24.19 13.54
C ILE A 1 8.85 24.52 14.27
N LYS A 2 9.91 24.87 13.56
CA LYS A 2 11.23 25.19 14.17
C LYS A 2 11.25 26.51 14.99
N LYS A 3 10.25 27.39 14.85
CA LYS A 3 10.14 28.68 15.52
C LYS A 3 9.07 28.76 16.63
N ASN A 4 8.53 27.63 17.12
CA ASN A 4 7.45 27.60 18.15
C ASN A 4 6.22 28.48 17.83
N ILE A 5 5.91 28.67 16.55
CA ILE A 5 4.80 29.53 16.10
C ILE A 5 3.46 28.77 16.23
N THR A 6 3.48 27.45 16.21
CA THR A 6 2.28 26.62 16.28
C THR A 6 2.13 26.00 17.67
N PRO A 7 0.98 26.16 18.35
CA PRO A 7 0.70 25.45 19.59
C PRO A 7 0.80 23.92 19.40
N HIS A 8 1.27 23.21 20.43
CA HIS A 8 1.53 21.77 20.35
C HIS A 8 0.35 20.95 19.84
N TYR A 9 -0.88 21.29 20.24
CA TYR A 9 -2.10 20.57 19.81
C TYR A 9 -2.45 20.75 18.34
N LEU A 10 -1.96 21.80 17.69
CA LEU A 10 -2.21 22.07 16.26
C LEU A 10 -1.15 21.49 15.33
N VAL A 11 -0.01 21.04 15.85
CA VAL A 11 1.11 20.53 15.03
C VAL A 11 0.66 19.35 14.18
N ASN A 12 -0.08 18.41 14.76
CA ASN A 12 -0.54 17.22 14.08
C ASN A 12 -1.53 17.55 12.94
N VAL A 13 -2.48 18.44 13.22
CA VAL A 13 -3.48 18.89 12.24
C VAL A 13 -2.83 19.68 11.12
N PHE A 14 -1.91 20.59 11.47
CA PHE A 14 -1.16 21.39 10.49
C PHE A 14 -0.30 20.50 9.59
N THR A 15 0.36 19.49 10.16
CA THR A 15 1.17 18.54 9.38
C THR A 15 0.29 17.75 8.42
N LEU A 16 -0.86 17.25 8.88
CA LEU A 16 -1.81 16.54 8.04
C LEU A 16 -2.32 17.43 6.90
N ALA A 17 -2.73 18.65 7.22
CA ALA A 17 -3.19 19.61 6.21
C ALA A 17 -2.09 19.94 5.18
N THR A 18 -0.83 20.04 5.62
CA THR A 18 0.30 20.28 4.72
C THR A 18 0.55 19.09 3.80
N VAL A 19 0.49 17.85 4.33
CA VAL A 19 0.63 16.61 3.52
C VAL A 19 -0.46 16.55 2.46
N LEU A 20 -1.72 16.77 2.84
CA LEU A 20 -2.84 16.80 1.90
C LEU A 20 -2.71 17.93 0.87
N GLY A 21 -2.27 19.10 1.31
CA GLY A 21 -2.03 20.24 0.41
C GLY A 21 -0.94 19.94 -0.62
N VAL A 22 0.18 19.35 -0.20
CA VAL A 22 1.27 18.95 -1.10
C VAL A 22 0.79 17.88 -2.07
N PHE A 23 0.02 16.91 -1.60
CA PHE A 23 -0.56 15.86 -2.45
C PHE A 23 -1.42 16.47 -3.56
N VAL A 24 -2.40 17.28 -3.19
CA VAL A 24 -3.35 17.90 -4.15
C VAL A 24 -2.63 18.84 -5.11
N LEU A 25 -1.73 19.68 -4.61
CA LEU A 25 -0.96 20.60 -5.47
C LEU A 25 -0.12 19.83 -6.49
N ALA A 26 0.58 18.78 -6.06
CA ALA A 26 1.40 17.99 -6.97
C ALA A 26 0.53 17.31 -8.04
N ASP A 27 -0.61 16.75 -7.64
CA ASP A 27 -1.53 16.06 -8.54
C ASP A 27 -2.17 17.00 -9.59
N LEU A 28 -2.37 18.27 -9.23
CA LEU A 28 -2.81 19.31 -10.16
C LEU A 28 -1.75 19.65 -11.22
N PHE A 29 -0.45 19.56 -10.87
CA PHE A 29 0.64 19.84 -11.82
C PHE A 29 0.90 18.68 -12.76
N ALA A 30 0.85 17.45 -12.25
CA ALA A 30 1.03 16.25 -13.05
C ALA A 30 0.18 15.11 -12.48
N HIS A 31 -0.63 14.49 -13.32
CA HIS A 31 -1.51 13.38 -12.93
C HIS A 31 -0.73 12.28 -12.18
N GLU A 32 -1.25 11.86 -11.04
CA GLU A 32 -0.69 10.80 -10.18
C GLU A 32 0.67 11.14 -9.51
N SER A 33 1.15 12.39 -9.59
CA SER A 33 2.39 12.82 -8.95
C SER A 33 2.26 13.08 -7.44
N GLY A 34 1.03 13.18 -6.92
CA GLY A 34 0.76 13.44 -5.52
C GLY A 34 1.39 12.40 -4.58
N LEU A 35 1.34 11.12 -4.94
CA LEU A 35 1.97 10.04 -4.17
C LEU A 35 3.49 10.21 -4.09
N LEU A 36 4.13 10.52 -5.20
CA LEU A 36 5.58 10.73 -5.25
C LEU A 36 6.00 11.93 -4.40
N ALA A 37 5.26 13.04 -4.51
CA ALA A 37 5.52 14.25 -3.75
C ALA A 37 5.45 14.02 -2.24
N VAL A 38 4.46 13.26 -1.76
CA VAL A 38 4.30 12.91 -0.34
C VAL A 38 5.42 11.97 0.13
N VAL A 39 5.86 11.02 -0.70
CA VAL A 39 7.02 10.16 -0.39
C VAL A 39 8.29 11.00 -0.23
N VAL A 40 8.58 11.90 -1.16
CA VAL A 40 9.73 12.82 -1.05
C VAL A 40 9.63 13.70 0.18
N MET A 41 8.44 14.26 0.47
CA MET A 41 8.19 15.01 1.69
C MET A 41 8.46 14.19 2.95
N GLY A 42 8.03 12.92 2.98
CA GLY A 42 8.30 11.99 4.08
C GLY A 42 9.78 11.73 4.28
N MET A 43 10.55 11.55 3.21
CA MET A 43 12.01 11.39 3.25
C MET A 43 12.69 12.65 3.81
N VAL A 44 12.27 13.83 3.38
CA VAL A 44 12.80 15.10 3.87
C VAL A 44 12.49 15.29 5.36
N LEU A 45 11.24 15.06 5.78
CA LEU A 45 10.83 15.18 7.18
C LEU A 45 11.54 14.16 8.09
N GLY A 46 11.77 12.95 7.59
CA GLY A 46 12.47 11.89 8.33
C GLY A 46 13.96 12.17 8.55
N ASN A 47 14.58 13.00 7.70
CA ASN A 47 15.99 13.38 7.80
C ASN A 47 16.22 14.71 8.53
N ILE A 48 15.17 15.43 8.88
CA ILE A 48 15.27 16.70 9.62
C ILE A 48 15.03 16.43 11.11
N ASN A 49 15.92 16.92 11.96
CA ASN A 49 15.72 16.90 13.41
C ASN A 49 14.62 17.90 13.80
N LEU A 50 13.40 17.41 13.95
CA LEU A 50 12.25 18.18 14.40
C LEU A 50 12.05 17.99 15.91
N PRO A 51 11.85 19.07 16.69
CA PRO A 51 11.38 18.93 18.06
C PRO A 51 10.01 18.24 18.05
N ASN A 52 9.78 17.31 18.97
CA ASN A 52 8.53 16.54 19.12
C ASN A 52 8.17 15.56 17.97
N ILE A 53 9.15 15.12 17.21
CA ILE A 53 8.93 14.14 16.12
C ILE A 53 8.25 12.85 16.62
N LYS A 54 8.48 12.47 17.88
CA LYS A 54 7.87 11.26 18.46
C LYS A 54 6.34 11.37 18.54
N GLU A 55 5.79 12.48 18.97
CA GLU A 55 4.34 12.71 19.03
C GLU A 55 3.71 12.67 17.63
N LEU A 56 4.39 13.27 16.65
CA LEU A 56 3.98 13.23 15.26
C LEU A 56 3.97 11.80 14.70
N LEU A 57 4.98 11.00 15.05
CA LEU A 57 5.06 9.59 14.63
C LEU A 57 3.94 8.75 15.25
N TYR A 58 3.63 8.91 16.54
CA TYR A 58 2.50 8.22 17.19
C TYR A 58 1.15 8.60 16.56
N PHE A 59 0.94 9.89 16.30
CA PHE A 59 -0.27 10.35 15.61
C PHE A 59 -0.38 9.75 14.22
N LYS A 60 0.71 9.80 13.43
CA LYS A 60 0.78 9.21 12.08
C LYS A 60 0.48 7.71 12.13
N GLU A 61 1.05 6.97 13.08
CA GLU A 61 0.86 5.53 13.21
C GLU A 61 -0.60 5.19 13.52
N SER A 62 -1.20 5.86 14.50
CA SER A 62 -2.61 5.68 14.86
C SER A 62 -3.55 6.02 13.70
N LEU A 63 -3.30 7.12 13.01
CA LEU A 63 -4.07 7.54 11.84
C LEU A 63 -3.92 6.54 10.69
N SER A 64 -2.72 6.02 10.45
CA SER A 64 -2.47 5.02 9.42
C SER A 64 -3.24 3.74 9.68
N VAL A 65 -3.21 3.23 10.91
CA VAL A 65 -3.97 2.01 11.29
C VAL A 65 -5.47 2.22 11.08
N LEU A 66 -6.00 3.38 11.48
CA LEU A 66 -7.41 3.71 11.31
C LEU A 66 -7.80 3.78 9.83
N LEU A 67 -7.03 4.52 9.02
CA LEU A 67 -7.30 4.66 7.58
C LEU A 67 -7.17 3.33 6.84
N ILE A 68 -6.18 2.51 7.19
CA ILE A 68 -5.99 1.17 6.66
C ILE A 68 -7.19 0.28 6.99
N SER A 69 -7.67 0.33 8.22
CA SER A 69 -8.84 -0.46 8.64
C SER A 69 -10.11 -0.06 7.88
N ILE A 70 -10.36 1.24 7.75
CA ILE A 70 -11.50 1.75 6.96
C ILE A 70 -11.38 1.32 5.50
N LEU A 71 -10.19 1.44 4.91
CA LEU A 71 -9.95 1.06 3.53
C LEU A 71 -10.19 -0.44 3.31
N PHE A 72 -9.76 -1.31 4.24
CA PHE A 72 -10.04 -2.74 4.17
C PHE A 72 -11.53 -3.05 4.25
N ILE A 73 -12.26 -2.38 5.13
CA ILE A 73 -13.72 -2.55 5.24
C ILE A 73 -14.41 -2.15 3.94
N LEU A 74 -14.05 -0.99 3.39
CA LEU A 74 -14.62 -0.50 2.12
C LEU A 74 -14.27 -1.43 0.94
N LEU A 75 -13.02 -1.87 0.86
CA LEU A 75 -12.59 -2.80 -0.16
C LEU A 75 -13.34 -4.14 -0.05
N SER A 76 -13.46 -4.68 1.17
CA SER A 76 -14.18 -5.93 1.41
C SER A 76 -15.68 -5.81 1.08
N ALA A 77 -16.29 -4.68 1.38
CA ALA A 77 -17.70 -4.43 1.07
C ALA A 77 -17.96 -4.28 -0.44
N ASN A 78 -16.96 -3.89 -1.22
CA ASN A 78 -17.07 -3.69 -2.67
C ASN A 78 -16.74 -4.96 -3.49
N ILE A 79 -16.42 -6.07 -2.84
CA ILE A 79 -16.18 -7.34 -3.53
C ILE A 79 -17.53 -8.00 -3.86
N ASN A 80 -17.77 -8.19 -5.14
CA ASN A 80 -18.88 -9.04 -5.60
C ASN A 80 -18.45 -10.52 -5.52
N ILE A 81 -19.29 -11.33 -4.87
CA ILE A 81 -19.05 -12.77 -4.77
C ILE A 81 -19.03 -13.42 -6.17
N GLU A 82 -19.79 -12.88 -7.10
CA GLU A 82 -19.82 -13.32 -8.50
C GLU A 82 -18.46 -13.15 -9.18
N ASP A 83 -17.76 -12.04 -8.93
CA ASP A 83 -16.41 -11.78 -9.47
C ASP A 83 -15.37 -12.77 -8.91
N LEU A 84 -15.54 -13.19 -7.65
CA LEU A 84 -14.71 -14.23 -7.04
C LEU A 84 -14.99 -15.61 -7.63
N LEU A 85 -16.23 -15.90 -7.98
CA LEU A 85 -16.61 -17.17 -8.65
C LEU A 85 -16.09 -17.24 -10.09
N LEU A 86 -16.00 -16.11 -10.81
CA LEU A 86 -15.39 -16.04 -12.14
C LEU A 86 -13.90 -16.42 -12.13
N ILE A 87 -13.22 -16.20 -10.99
CA ILE A 87 -11.80 -16.55 -10.83
C ILE A 87 -11.61 -17.97 -10.30
N TYR A 88 -12.69 -18.70 -9.97
CA TYR A 88 -12.61 -20.10 -9.55
C TYR A 88 -12.18 -21.01 -10.72
N ASN A 89 -11.03 -20.68 -11.30
CA ASN A 89 -10.40 -21.39 -12.40
C ASN A 89 -9.05 -21.95 -11.92
N TRP A 90 -8.71 -23.12 -12.41
CA TRP A 90 -7.42 -23.76 -12.13
C TRP A 90 -6.22 -22.84 -12.40
N ASN A 91 -6.33 -22.01 -13.43
CA ASN A 91 -5.30 -21.04 -13.79
C ASN A 91 -5.11 -19.94 -12.72
N ALA A 92 -6.17 -19.46 -12.08
CA ALA A 92 -6.08 -18.47 -11.00
C ALA A 92 -5.48 -19.09 -9.74
N LEU A 93 -5.79 -20.33 -9.42
CA LEU A 93 -5.17 -21.07 -8.32
C LEU A 93 -3.67 -21.27 -8.56
N LEU A 94 -3.28 -21.63 -9.78
CA LEU A 94 -1.87 -21.74 -10.18
C LEU A 94 -1.16 -20.41 -10.08
N LEU A 95 -1.79 -19.33 -10.51
CA LEU A 95 -1.23 -17.97 -10.41
C LEU A 95 -1.05 -17.57 -8.94
N PHE A 96 -2.04 -17.83 -8.10
CA PHE A 96 -1.95 -17.61 -6.66
C PHE A 96 -0.78 -18.39 -6.04
N ALA A 97 -0.69 -19.68 -6.32
CA ALA A 97 0.39 -20.53 -5.84
C ALA A 97 1.75 -20.06 -6.34
N ALA A 98 1.86 -19.66 -7.60
CA ALA A 98 3.10 -19.12 -8.18
C ALA A 98 3.52 -17.82 -7.48
N VAL A 99 2.59 -16.91 -7.21
CA VAL A 99 2.89 -15.65 -6.50
C VAL A 99 3.36 -15.93 -5.08
N VAL A 100 2.68 -16.79 -4.34
CA VAL A 100 2.98 -17.06 -2.93
C VAL A 100 4.26 -17.89 -2.76
N PHE A 101 4.43 -18.94 -3.56
CA PHE A 101 5.51 -19.91 -3.36
C PHE A 101 6.74 -19.68 -4.25
N LEU A 102 6.63 -18.92 -5.36
CA LEU A 102 7.75 -18.64 -6.26
C LEU A 102 8.14 -17.16 -6.21
N VAL A 103 7.22 -16.25 -6.55
CA VAL A 103 7.56 -14.83 -6.72
C VAL A 103 8.01 -14.18 -5.42
N ARG A 104 7.30 -14.45 -4.33
CA ARG A 104 7.65 -13.90 -3.00
C ARG A 104 8.98 -14.40 -2.46
N PRO A 105 9.22 -15.72 -2.34
CA PRO A 105 10.51 -16.21 -1.89
C PRO A 105 11.66 -15.74 -2.79
N LEU A 106 11.52 -15.81 -4.11
CA LEU A 106 12.54 -15.31 -5.03
C LEU A 106 12.85 -13.83 -4.80
N GLY A 107 11.82 -12.98 -4.64
CA GLY A 107 12.00 -11.56 -4.34
C GLY A 107 12.79 -11.32 -3.06
N VAL A 108 12.45 -12.04 -1.98
CA VAL A 108 13.16 -11.93 -0.69
C VAL A 108 14.60 -12.45 -0.81
N PHE A 109 14.81 -13.61 -1.44
CA PHE A 109 16.15 -14.17 -1.60
C PHE A 109 17.05 -13.29 -2.45
N ILE A 110 16.54 -12.74 -3.56
CA ILE A 110 17.30 -11.83 -4.43
C ILE A 110 17.63 -10.52 -3.68
N SER A 111 16.65 -9.93 -3.00
CA SER A 111 16.85 -8.68 -2.24
C SER A 111 17.79 -8.85 -1.04
N SER A 112 17.87 -10.06 -0.49
CA SER A 112 18.69 -10.35 0.69
C SER A 112 20.06 -11.00 0.38
N ILE A 113 20.51 -11.01 -0.87
CA ILE A 113 21.79 -11.61 -1.28
C ILE A 113 22.96 -11.03 -0.46
N ASN A 114 22.94 -9.74 -0.19
CA ASN A 114 24.03 -9.03 0.49
C ASN A 114 23.72 -8.71 1.97
N SER A 115 22.70 -9.36 2.56
CA SER A 115 22.30 -9.15 3.94
C SER A 115 22.86 -10.21 4.87
N SER A 116 23.05 -9.87 6.15
CA SER A 116 23.47 -10.78 7.22
C SER A 116 22.36 -11.72 7.70
N LEU A 117 21.20 -11.75 7.04
CA LEU A 117 20.05 -12.56 7.44
C LEU A 117 20.30 -14.04 7.22
N LYS A 118 19.95 -14.86 8.24
CA LYS A 118 20.01 -16.32 8.17
C LYS A 118 18.91 -16.86 7.22
N PHE A 119 19.10 -18.05 6.71
CA PHE A 119 18.15 -18.72 5.81
C PHE A 119 16.73 -18.79 6.39
N ASN A 120 16.60 -19.13 7.67
CA ASN A 120 15.30 -19.22 8.36
C ASN A 120 14.61 -17.86 8.48
N GLU A 121 15.38 -16.78 8.65
CA GLU A 121 14.84 -15.42 8.70
C GLU A 121 14.34 -14.97 7.32
N LYS A 122 15.07 -15.31 6.26
CA LYS A 122 14.65 -15.06 4.88
C LYS A 122 13.36 -15.82 4.54
N LEU A 123 13.25 -17.06 4.99
CA LEU A 123 12.07 -17.89 4.80
C LEU A 123 10.87 -17.31 5.57
N PHE A 124 11.07 -16.87 6.79
CA PHE A 124 10.05 -16.21 7.59
C PHE A 124 9.57 -14.90 6.96
N ILE A 125 10.49 -14.05 6.50
CA ILE A 125 10.16 -12.80 5.80
C ILE A 125 9.38 -13.07 4.51
N SER A 126 9.74 -14.10 3.75
CA SER A 126 9.02 -14.47 2.52
C SER A 126 7.61 -14.96 2.79
N TRP A 127 7.36 -15.58 3.94
CA TRP A 127 6.05 -16.04 4.37
C TRP A 127 5.18 -14.88 4.90
N VAL A 128 5.72 -14.08 5.83
CA VAL A 128 5.00 -13.00 6.51
C VAL A 128 4.83 -11.76 5.63
N GLY A 129 5.51 -11.65 4.51
CA GLY A 129 5.62 -10.48 3.62
C GLY A 129 4.49 -9.46 3.70
N PRO A 130 4.78 -8.16 3.70
CA PRO A 130 3.78 -7.10 3.88
C PRO A 130 2.71 -7.19 2.80
N ARG A 131 1.45 -7.21 3.23
CA ARG A 131 0.28 -7.34 2.37
C ARG A 131 -0.05 -5.98 1.80
N GLY A 132 0.10 -5.83 0.47
CA GLY A 132 -0.01 -4.55 -0.20
C GLY A 132 -1.45 -4.06 -0.36
N ILE A 133 -1.99 -3.36 0.64
CA ILE A 133 -3.26 -2.63 0.52
C ILE A 133 -3.16 -1.63 -0.63
N VAL A 134 -2.02 -0.98 -0.76
CA VAL A 134 -1.72 -0.08 -1.88
C VAL A 134 -1.83 -0.81 -3.21
N ALA A 135 -1.37 -2.06 -3.29
CA ALA A 135 -1.50 -2.87 -4.50
C ALA A 135 -2.97 -3.13 -4.86
N ALA A 136 -3.83 -3.39 -3.88
CA ALA A 136 -5.27 -3.58 -4.13
C ALA A 136 -5.94 -2.28 -4.60
N GLY A 137 -5.61 -1.14 -3.99
CA GLY A 137 -6.11 0.17 -4.43
C GLY A 137 -5.66 0.54 -5.83
N ILE A 138 -4.38 0.37 -6.14
CA ILE A 138 -3.82 0.63 -7.48
C ILE A 138 -4.42 -0.34 -8.50
N ALA A 139 -4.56 -1.62 -8.19
CA ALA A 139 -5.18 -2.60 -9.09
C ALA A 139 -6.62 -2.24 -9.42
N SER A 140 -7.39 -1.75 -8.45
CA SER A 140 -8.76 -1.28 -8.68
C SER A 140 -8.79 -0.07 -9.63
N LEU A 141 -7.91 0.92 -9.41
CA LEU A 141 -7.82 2.10 -10.30
C LEU A 141 -7.39 1.71 -11.71
N PHE A 142 -6.36 0.87 -11.85
CA PHE A 142 -5.90 0.41 -13.16
C PHE A 142 -6.93 -0.47 -13.85
N GLY A 143 -7.58 -1.38 -13.12
CA GLY A 143 -8.65 -2.22 -13.65
C GLY A 143 -9.78 -1.40 -14.26
N LEU A 144 -10.27 -0.40 -13.52
CA LEU A 144 -11.31 0.51 -14.00
C LEU A 144 -10.87 1.34 -15.21
N LYS A 145 -9.64 1.87 -15.18
CA LYS A 145 -9.09 2.69 -16.27
C LYS A 145 -8.88 1.88 -17.55
N LEU A 146 -8.35 0.67 -17.45
CA LEU A 146 -8.15 -0.22 -18.59
C LEU A 146 -9.48 -0.74 -19.14
N ALA A 147 -10.44 -1.06 -18.27
CA ALA A 147 -11.79 -1.45 -18.68
C ALA A 147 -12.50 -0.31 -19.43
N SER A 148 -12.33 0.94 -18.98
CA SER A 148 -12.89 2.12 -19.69
C SER A 148 -12.25 2.36 -21.05
N GLN A 149 -11.05 1.84 -21.30
CA GLN A 149 -10.36 1.87 -22.60
C GLN A 149 -10.70 0.67 -23.50
N GLY A 150 -11.59 -0.22 -23.05
CA GLY A 150 -12.02 -1.39 -23.82
C GLY A 150 -10.98 -2.51 -23.94
N ILE A 151 -10.01 -2.57 -23.02
CA ILE A 151 -9.00 -3.62 -23.00
C ILE A 151 -9.63 -4.88 -22.42
N GLU A 152 -9.71 -5.94 -23.21
CA GLU A 152 -10.20 -7.25 -22.79
C GLU A 152 -9.35 -7.81 -21.63
N GLY A 153 -10.01 -8.34 -20.60
CA GLY A 153 -9.36 -8.92 -19.42
C GLY A 153 -9.05 -7.92 -18.30
N ALA A 154 -9.31 -6.63 -18.50
CA ALA A 154 -9.11 -5.63 -17.45
C ALA A 154 -10.02 -5.85 -16.24
N GLU A 155 -11.19 -6.44 -16.43
CA GLU A 155 -12.15 -6.80 -15.39
C GLU A 155 -11.61 -7.83 -14.40
N TYR A 156 -10.64 -8.67 -14.80
CA TYR A 156 -10.05 -9.69 -13.93
C TYR A 156 -8.93 -9.16 -13.01
N ILE A 157 -8.38 -7.97 -13.29
CA ILE A 157 -7.24 -7.41 -12.54
C ILE A 157 -7.59 -7.23 -11.06
N THR A 158 -8.69 -6.53 -10.80
CA THR A 158 -9.12 -6.23 -9.43
C THR A 158 -9.46 -7.49 -8.64
N PRO A 159 -10.29 -8.42 -9.13
CA PRO A 159 -10.60 -9.67 -8.45
C PRO A 159 -9.36 -10.55 -8.20
N ILE A 160 -8.44 -10.68 -9.16
CA ILE A 160 -7.21 -11.48 -9.00
C ILE A 160 -6.32 -10.93 -7.87
N VAL A 161 -6.09 -9.61 -7.87
CA VAL A 161 -5.27 -8.99 -6.82
C VAL A 161 -5.95 -9.14 -5.45
N PHE A 162 -7.27 -9.02 -5.40
CA PHE A 162 -8.06 -9.25 -4.19
C PHE A 162 -7.92 -10.68 -3.68
N MET A 163 -8.05 -11.68 -4.55
CA MET A 163 -7.86 -13.08 -4.21
C MET A 163 -6.47 -13.32 -3.62
N ILE A 164 -5.43 -12.72 -4.22
CA ILE A 164 -4.06 -12.82 -3.71
C ILE A 164 -3.92 -12.18 -2.35
N VAL A 165 -4.49 -10.98 -2.15
CA VAL A 165 -4.44 -10.26 -0.85
C VAL A 165 -5.17 -11.06 0.22
N LEU A 166 -6.44 -11.46 -0.02
CA LEU A 166 -7.22 -12.27 0.92
C LEU A 166 -6.58 -13.62 1.22
N GLY A 167 -6.17 -14.36 0.19
CA GLY A 167 -5.54 -15.65 0.36
C GLY A 167 -4.24 -15.57 1.18
N THR A 168 -3.46 -14.52 1.00
CA THR A 168 -2.24 -14.30 1.79
C THR A 168 -2.50 -13.76 3.20
N VAL A 169 -3.70 -13.24 3.50
CA VAL A 169 -4.12 -12.88 4.86
C VAL A 169 -4.55 -14.13 5.63
N LEU A 170 -5.14 -15.10 4.95
CA LEU A 170 -5.61 -16.35 5.56
C LEU A 170 -4.50 -17.39 5.79
N LEU A 171 -3.39 -17.32 5.03
CA LEU A 171 -2.21 -18.17 5.17
C LEU A 171 -1.22 -17.62 6.21
#